data_d129de51c8dcbe588dbae0f7cf9d42dd
#
_entry.id   d129de51c8dcbe588dbae0f7cf9d42dd
#
_cell.length_a   1.000
_cell.length_b   1.000
_cell.length_c   1.000
_cell.angle_alpha   90.00
_cell.angle_beta   90.00
_cell.angle_gamma   90.00
#
_symmetry.space_group_name_H-M   'P 1'
#
loop_
_entity.id
_entity.type
_entity.pdbx_description
1 polymer ?
#
loop_
_entity_poly.entity_id
_entity_poly.type
_entity_poly.pdbx_seq_one_letter_code
_entity_poly.pdbx_strand_id
1 'polypeptide(L)'
;MRAIGIVLAGGNSSRMKELSNKRAIAAMPIAGSFRSIDFTLSNMTNSHIQKVAVFTQYNAKSLNEHLNSSKWWDFGRKQGGLYVFTPTTTPDNSYWYRGTADAIAQNIGFLKSSHEPYVVIASGDGVYKMDYNKVLEYHIAKKADFTVVTTDMNEKDDPSRFGIVSTDMDGRITNFEEKPIQAKGQQVSA
;
A
#
# COMPACT_ATOMS: atom_id res chain seq x y z
N MET A 1 -3.17 14.66 -11.41
CA MET A 1 -4.53 14.03 -11.41
C MET A 1 -5.04 13.98 -9.98
N ARG A 2 -6.36 13.88 -9.77
CA ARG A 2 -6.91 13.81 -8.40
C ARG A 2 -7.08 12.33 -8.02
N ALA A 3 -6.38 11.92 -6.98
CA ALA A 3 -6.46 10.57 -6.43
C ALA A 3 -6.32 10.61 -4.91
N ILE A 4 -6.88 9.61 -4.23
CA ILE A 4 -6.64 9.35 -2.82
C ILE A 4 -5.62 8.21 -2.68
N GLY A 5 -4.67 8.36 -1.76
CA GLY A 5 -3.71 7.32 -1.43
C GLY A 5 -4.19 6.43 -0.29
N ILE A 6 -3.97 5.13 -0.41
CA ILE A 6 -4.08 4.16 0.66
C ILE A 6 -2.73 3.52 0.87
N VAL A 7 -2.23 3.53 2.10
CA VAL A 7 -1.01 2.85 2.48
C VAL A 7 -1.33 1.73 3.46
N LEU A 8 -1.08 0.49 3.05
CA LEU A 8 -1.31 -0.70 3.86
C LEU A 8 -0.07 -0.96 4.73
N ALA A 9 -0.19 -0.71 6.03
CA ALA A 9 0.91 -0.76 6.99
C ALA A 9 0.61 -1.64 8.22
N GLY A 10 -0.40 -2.49 8.11
CA GLY A 10 -0.87 -3.39 9.20
C GLY A 10 -0.21 -4.76 9.22
N GLY A 11 0.71 -5.03 8.30
CA GLY A 11 1.32 -6.36 8.15
C GLY A 11 2.21 -6.76 9.33
N ASN A 12 2.24 -8.08 9.58
CA ASN A 12 3.22 -8.73 10.45
C ASN A 12 4.03 -9.73 9.64
N SER A 13 5.33 -9.84 9.88
CA SER A 13 6.20 -10.79 9.18
C SER A 13 7.07 -11.56 10.16
N SER A 14 6.83 -12.86 10.21
CA SER A 14 7.69 -13.79 10.95
C SER A 14 9.13 -13.82 10.44
N ARG A 15 9.36 -13.41 9.18
CA ARG A 15 10.70 -13.37 8.57
C ARG A 15 11.60 -12.29 9.18
N MET A 16 11.01 -11.21 9.70
CA MET A 16 11.76 -10.13 10.36
C MET A 16 12.15 -10.49 11.80
N LYS A 17 11.73 -11.67 12.28
CA LYS A 17 12.08 -12.20 13.62
C LYS A 17 11.96 -11.14 14.72
N GLU A 18 13.02 -10.97 15.50
CA GLU A 18 13.07 -10.06 16.65
C GLU A 18 12.82 -8.59 16.28
N LEU A 19 13.14 -8.17 15.06
CA LEU A 19 12.94 -6.80 14.60
C LEU A 19 11.45 -6.42 14.56
N SER A 20 10.57 -7.36 14.22
CA SER A 20 9.12 -7.11 14.15
C SER A 20 8.38 -7.31 15.48
N ASN A 21 9.04 -7.84 16.52
CA ASN A 21 8.40 -8.13 17.81
C ASN A 21 7.85 -6.88 18.51
N LYS A 22 8.45 -5.71 18.27
CA LYS A 22 8.08 -4.46 18.95
C LYS A 22 7.72 -3.32 18.02
N ARG A 23 7.83 -3.52 16.70
CA ARG A 23 7.59 -2.47 15.69
C ARG A 23 6.88 -3.04 14.47
N ALA A 24 5.98 -2.25 13.89
CA ALA A 24 5.43 -2.54 12.59
C ALA A 24 6.54 -2.57 11.53
N ILE A 25 6.39 -3.42 10.50
CA ILE A 25 7.39 -3.52 9.41
C ILE A 25 7.56 -2.15 8.73
N ALA A 26 6.46 -1.47 8.47
CA ALA A 26 6.45 -0.12 7.90
C ALA A 26 7.20 0.93 8.74
N ALA A 27 7.47 0.64 10.02
CA ALA A 27 8.24 1.49 10.93
C ALA A 27 9.71 1.09 11.05
N MET A 28 10.19 0.12 10.26
CA MET A 28 11.59 -0.31 10.32
C MET A 28 12.51 0.80 9.84
N PRO A 29 13.59 1.10 10.61
CA PRO A 29 14.54 2.12 10.22
C PRO A 29 15.36 1.68 9.01
N ILE A 30 15.55 2.62 8.08
CA ILE A 30 16.35 2.46 6.87
C ILE A 30 17.32 3.65 6.82
N ALA A 31 18.60 3.38 6.57
CA ALA A 31 19.63 4.39 6.45
C ALA A 31 19.63 5.43 7.59
N GLY A 32 19.40 4.98 8.82
CA GLY A 32 19.43 5.81 10.03
C GLY A 32 18.07 6.42 10.40
N SER A 33 17.72 7.56 9.86
CA SER A 33 16.54 8.33 10.30
C SER A 33 15.25 7.97 9.57
N PHE A 34 15.31 7.39 8.39
CA PHE A 34 14.15 7.04 7.58
C PHE A 34 13.51 5.75 8.05
N ARG A 35 12.23 5.58 7.72
CA ARG A 35 11.49 4.33 7.88
C ARG A 35 10.98 3.85 6.53
N SER A 36 10.67 2.58 6.38
CA SER A 36 10.21 2.05 5.09
C SER A 36 8.99 2.80 4.54
N ILE A 37 8.05 3.17 5.38
CA ILE A 37 6.85 3.91 4.97
C ILE A 37 7.16 5.29 4.36
N ASP A 38 8.30 5.90 4.71
CA ASP A 38 8.67 7.24 4.23
C ASP A 38 8.86 7.26 2.71
N PHE A 39 9.30 6.16 2.12
CA PHE A 39 9.46 6.03 0.67
C PHE A 39 8.09 6.06 -0.02
N THR A 40 7.13 5.29 0.48
CA THR A 40 5.76 5.29 -0.07
C THR A 40 5.09 6.65 0.09
N LEU A 41 5.18 7.27 1.28
CA LEU A 41 4.61 8.60 1.52
C LEU A 41 5.28 9.68 0.66
N SER A 42 6.59 9.60 0.46
CA SER A 42 7.31 10.50 -0.45
C SER A 42 6.88 10.33 -1.91
N ASN A 43 6.67 9.08 -2.36
CA ASN A 43 6.12 8.82 -3.69
C ASN A 43 4.71 9.41 -3.84
N MET A 44 3.84 9.30 -2.82
CA MET A 44 2.50 9.91 -2.82
C MET A 44 2.60 11.44 -2.95
N THR A 45 3.41 12.08 -2.11
CA THR A 45 3.61 13.55 -2.13
C THR A 45 4.19 14.02 -3.46
N ASN A 46 5.22 13.37 -3.97
CA ASN A 46 5.85 13.71 -5.24
C ASN A 46 4.91 13.50 -6.44
N SER A 47 3.93 12.63 -6.31
CA SER A 47 2.86 12.41 -7.29
C SER A 47 1.64 13.32 -7.06
N HIS A 48 1.74 14.32 -6.16
CA HIS A 48 0.66 15.24 -5.80
C HIS A 48 -0.61 14.59 -5.25
N ILE A 49 -0.49 13.39 -4.68
CA ILE A 49 -1.56 12.73 -3.92
C ILE A 49 -1.55 13.30 -2.51
N GLN A 50 -2.42 14.27 -2.25
CA GLN A 50 -2.39 15.07 -1.02
C GLN A 50 -3.24 14.47 0.11
N LYS A 51 -4.17 13.57 -0.19
CA LYS A 51 -5.03 12.90 0.79
C LYS A 51 -4.63 11.44 0.88
N VAL A 52 -4.08 11.04 2.02
CA VAL A 52 -3.54 9.69 2.21
C VAL A 52 -4.09 9.07 3.49
N ALA A 53 -4.61 7.85 3.38
CA ALA A 53 -5.02 7.01 4.49
C ALA A 53 -3.96 5.92 4.75
N VAL A 54 -3.49 5.79 5.97
CA VAL A 54 -2.59 4.72 6.39
C VAL A 54 -3.35 3.76 7.30
N PHE A 55 -3.44 2.50 6.90
CA PHE A 55 -4.07 1.45 7.71
C PHE A 55 -3.02 0.71 8.52
N THR A 56 -3.08 0.85 9.84
CA THR A 56 -2.14 0.25 10.79
C THR A 56 -2.84 -0.77 11.67
N GLN A 57 -2.11 -1.75 12.16
CA GLN A 57 -2.65 -2.79 13.03
C GLN A 57 -1.61 -3.30 14.03
N TYR A 58 -0.68 -4.16 13.62
CA TYR A 58 0.30 -4.77 14.51
C TYR A 58 1.41 -3.80 14.91
N ASN A 59 1.72 -3.75 16.21
CA ASN A 59 2.83 -2.96 16.77
C ASN A 59 2.86 -1.50 16.28
N ALA A 60 1.67 -0.89 16.09
CA ALA A 60 1.49 0.38 15.40
C ALA A 60 1.99 1.59 16.20
N LYS A 61 2.25 1.47 17.52
CA LYS A 61 2.57 2.61 18.39
C LYS A 61 3.68 3.50 17.81
N SER A 62 4.85 2.93 17.54
CA SER A 62 5.99 3.72 17.02
C SER A 62 5.79 4.20 15.58
N LEU A 63 4.94 3.52 14.80
CA LEU A 63 4.54 3.96 13.48
C LEU A 63 3.62 5.18 13.57
N ASN A 64 2.60 5.11 14.42
CA ASN A 64 1.66 6.21 14.62
C ASN A 64 2.36 7.47 15.18
N GLU A 65 3.30 7.30 16.12
CA GLU A 65 4.14 8.39 16.63
C GLU A 65 4.95 9.06 15.51
N HIS A 66 5.50 8.27 14.58
CA HIS A 66 6.23 8.78 13.42
C HIS A 66 5.32 9.53 12.44
N LEU A 67 4.14 8.98 12.17
CA LEU A 67 3.16 9.57 11.25
C LEU A 67 2.53 10.86 11.78
N ASN A 68 2.42 11.03 13.09
CA ASN A 68 1.94 12.26 13.73
C ASN A 68 2.82 13.47 13.40
N SER A 69 4.09 13.25 13.05
CA SER A 69 5.00 14.29 12.56
C SER A 69 4.86 14.50 11.05
N SER A 70 3.64 14.78 10.56
CA SER A 70 3.31 14.91 9.14
C SER A 70 4.06 16.02 8.37
N LYS A 71 4.90 16.78 9.04
CA LYS A 71 5.67 17.91 8.47
C LYS A 71 6.56 17.52 7.29
N TRP A 72 7.07 16.31 7.24
CA TRP A 72 8.01 15.85 6.23
C TRP A 72 7.40 15.65 4.85
N TRP A 73 6.08 15.40 4.75
CA TRP A 73 5.40 15.07 3.51
C TRP A 73 4.39 16.13 3.05
N ASP A 74 4.29 17.27 3.74
CA ASP A 74 3.40 18.39 3.40
C ASP A 74 1.91 18.00 3.23
N PHE A 75 1.43 17.02 4.01
CA PHE A 75 0.02 16.63 4.02
C PHE A 75 -0.88 17.58 4.84
N GLY A 76 -0.34 18.65 5.39
CA GLY A 76 -1.06 19.58 6.29
C GLY A 76 -1.87 20.66 5.58
N ARG A 77 -2.10 20.60 4.28
CA ARG A 77 -2.85 21.63 3.52
C ARG A 77 -4.36 21.50 3.70
N LYS A 78 -5.10 22.61 3.44
CA LYS A 78 -6.55 22.70 3.64
C LYS A 78 -7.39 21.62 2.95
N GLN A 79 -6.91 21.02 1.87
CA GLN A 79 -7.64 20.04 1.06
C GLN A 79 -7.01 18.64 1.09
N GLY A 80 -5.98 18.43 1.90
CA GLY A 80 -5.29 17.15 2.03
C GLY A 80 -5.36 16.60 3.45
N GLY A 81 -4.46 15.68 3.75
CA GLY A 81 -4.28 15.14 5.08
C GLY A 81 -3.69 13.74 5.08
N LEU A 82 -2.95 13.45 6.14
CA LEU A 82 -2.53 12.11 6.49
C LEU A 82 -3.46 11.59 7.58
N TYR A 83 -4.21 10.54 7.25
CA TYR A 83 -5.20 9.92 8.13
C TYR A 83 -4.69 8.54 8.55
N VAL A 84 -4.62 8.28 9.84
CA VAL A 84 -4.19 6.98 10.36
C VAL A 84 -5.41 6.24 10.90
N PHE A 85 -5.67 5.06 10.34
CA PHE A 85 -6.76 4.19 10.74
C PHE A 85 -6.22 2.95 11.43
N THR A 86 -6.82 2.63 12.56
CA THR A 86 -6.61 1.38 13.30
C THR A 86 -7.92 0.60 13.36
N PRO A 87 -7.89 -0.71 13.58
CA PRO A 87 -9.11 -1.47 13.85
C PRO A 87 -9.89 -0.82 14.99
N THR A 88 -11.18 -0.62 14.77
CA THR A 88 -12.07 0.02 15.74
C THR A 88 -13.18 -0.96 16.12
N THR A 89 -13.38 -1.14 17.41
CA THR A 89 -14.50 -1.91 17.91
C THR A 89 -15.79 -1.09 17.79
N THR A 90 -16.78 -1.66 17.11
CA THR A 90 -18.14 -1.14 16.98
C THR A 90 -19.13 -2.18 17.46
N PRO A 91 -20.41 -1.85 17.70
CA PRO A 91 -21.43 -2.86 18.03
C PRO A 91 -21.51 -4.01 17.02
N ASP A 92 -21.27 -3.71 15.74
CA ASP A 92 -21.35 -4.67 14.64
C ASP A 92 -20.03 -5.37 14.31
N ASN A 93 -18.90 -4.84 14.80
CA ASN A 93 -17.57 -5.38 14.52
C ASN A 93 -16.64 -5.21 15.71
N SER A 94 -16.20 -6.32 16.28
CA SER A 94 -15.21 -6.36 17.38
C SER A 94 -13.87 -6.96 16.98
N TYR A 95 -13.63 -7.15 15.69
CA TYR A 95 -12.48 -7.87 15.18
C TYR A 95 -11.41 -6.94 14.62
N TRP A 96 -10.18 -7.42 14.67
CA TRP A 96 -9.06 -6.86 13.92
C TRP A 96 -9.30 -6.99 12.42
N TYR A 97 -8.55 -6.21 11.61
CA TYR A 97 -8.60 -6.42 10.16
C TYR A 97 -8.13 -7.84 9.81
N ARG A 98 -8.99 -8.59 9.14
CA ARG A 98 -8.71 -9.98 8.72
C ARG A 98 -7.74 -10.07 7.54
N GLY A 99 -7.50 -8.94 6.86
CA GLY A 99 -6.59 -8.81 5.73
C GLY A 99 -6.63 -7.40 5.16
N THR A 100 -5.85 -7.17 4.10
CA THR A 100 -5.72 -5.86 3.46
C THR A 100 -7.04 -5.36 2.87
N ALA A 101 -7.79 -6.23 2.20
CA ALA A 101 -9.08 -5.89 1.64
C ALA A 101 -10.13 -5.58 2.73
N ASP A 102 -10.10 -6.31 3.84
CA ASP A 102 -11.00 -6.06 4.98
C ASP A 102 -10.70 -4.70 5.64
N ALA A 103 -9.42 -4.32 5.75
CA ALA A 103 -9.04 -3.00 6.24
C ALA A 103 -9.64 -1.86 5.40
N ILE A 104 -9.63 -2.01 4.08
CA ILE A 104 -10.25 -1.05 3.16
C ILE A 104 -11.78 -1.07 3.31
N ALA A 105 -12.38 -2.26 3.36
CA ALA A 105 -13.82 -2.43 3.45
C ALA A 105 -14.40 -1.81 4.74
N GLN A 106 -13.76 -2.03 5.89
CA GLN A 106 -14.18 -1.43 7.16
C GLN A 106 -14.09 0.12 7.15
N ASN A 107 -13.26 0.70 6.29
CA ASN A 107 -13.06 2.13 6.16
C ASN A 107 -13.60 2.71 4.85
N ILE A 108 -14.49 1.99 4.15
CA ILE A 108 -15.01 2.39 2.84
C ILE A 108 -15.74 3.75 2.87
N GLY A 109 -16.30 4.12 4.02
CA GLY A 109 -16.95 5.41 4.23
C GLY A 109 -16.00 6.58 4.01
N PHE A 110 -14.74 6.45 4.41
CA PHE A 110 -13.72 7.47 4.17
C PHE A 110 -13.44 7.67 2.68
N LEU A 111 -13.36 6.58 1.91
CA LEU A 111 -13.18 6.66 0.46
C LEU A 111 -14.39 7.31 -0.23
N LYS A 112 -15.60 6.88 0.13
CA LYS A 112 -16.83 7.46 -0.43
C LYS A 112 -16.97 8.95 -0.13
N SER A 113 -16.52 9.41 1.04
CA SER A 113 -16.56 10.84 1.41
C SER A 113 -15.45 11.67 0.77
N SER A 114 -14.44 11.05 0.18
CA SER A 114 -13.28 11.77 -0.38
C SER A 114 -13.58 12.45 -1.71
N HIS A 115 -14.55 11.94 -2.48
CA HIS A 115 -14.91 12.42 -3.82
C HIS A 115 -13.75 12.42 -4.83
N GLU A 116 -12.67 11.67 -4.56
CA GLU A 116 -11.58 11.50 -5.51
C GLU A 116 -11.92 10.40 -6.53
N PRO A 117 -11.70 10.63 -7.84
CA PRO A 117 -12.10 9.67 -8.88
C PRO A 117 -11.27 8.38 -8.89
N TYR A 118 -10.04 8.44 -8.34
CA TYR A 118 -9.12 7.32 -8.34
C TYR A 118 -8.57 7.03 -6.96
N VAL A 119 -8.21 5.76 -6.74
CA VAL A 119 -7.56 5.28 -5.52
C VAL A 119 -6.23 4.65 -5.89
N VAL A 120 -5.15 5.09 -5.25
CA VAL A 120 -3.82 4.46 -5.35
C VAL A 120 -3.56 3.70 -4.06
N ILE A 121 -3.37 2.39 -4.17
CA ILE A 121 -3.08 1.51 -3.03
C ILE A 121 -1.61 1.10 -3.11
N ALA A 122 -0.88 1.29 -2.03
CA ALA A 122 0.53 0.92 -1.93
C ALA A 122 0.85 0.27 -0.59
N SER A 123 1.89 -0.56 -0.55
CA SER A 123 2.40 -1.13 0.69
C SER A 123 3.26 -0.12 1.46
N GLY A 124 3.16 -0.12 2.78
CA GLY A 124 3.96 0.74 3.66
C GLY A 124 5.39 0.22 3.93
N ASP A 125 5.69 -1.00 3.49
CA ASP A 125 7.00 -1.62 3.62
C ASP A 125 7.79 -1.66 2.31
N GLY A 126 7.21 -1.14 1.23
CA GLY A 126 7.87 -1.04 -0.07
C GLY A 126 8.93 0.08 -0.11
N VAL A 127 10.17 -0.28 -0.43
CA VAL A 127 11.29 0.66 -0.55
C VAL A 127 11.64 0.82 -2.02
N TYR A 128 10.97 1.74 -2.67
CA TYR A 128 11.16 2.04 -4.10
C TYR A 128 10.87 3.51 -4.39
N LYS A 129 11.30 3.99 -5.56
CA LYS A 129 10.95 5.29 -6.10
C LYS A 129 10.02 5.12 -7.28
N MET A 130 8.83 5.74 -7.22
CA MET A 130 7.82 5.64 -8.26
C MET A 130 7.04 6.95 -8.39
N ASP A 131 6.73 7.30 -9.63
CA ASP A 131 5.78 8.36 -9.97
C ASP A 131 4.40 7.73 -10.24
N TYR A 132 3.49 7.85 -9.30
CA TYR A 132 2.14 7.31 -9.42
C TYR A 132 1.30 8.03 -10.49
N ASN A 133 1.68 9.23 -10.93
CA ASN A 133 0.98 9.87 -12.06
C ASN A 133 1.10 9.04 -13.33
N LYS A 134 2.27 8.43 -13.58
CA LYS A 134 2.45 7.55 -14.76
C LYS A 134 1.55 6.32 -14.71
N VAL A 135 1.33 5.77 -13.51
CA VAL A 135 0.41 4.64 -13.32
C VAL A 135 -1.04 5.07 -13.56
N LEU A 136 -1.43 6.25 -13.04
CA LEU A 136 -2.76 6.82 -13.26
C LEU A 136 -3.01 7.17 -14.74
N GLU A 137 -2.02 7.74 -15.44
CA GLU A 137 -2.08 8.02 -16.87
C GLU A 137 -2.33 6.74 -17.68
N TYR A 138 -1.58 5.69 -17.38
CA TYR A 138 -1.77 4.38 -18.02
C TYR A 138 -3.16 3.81 -17.72
N HIS A 139 -3.59 3.85 -16.46
CA HIS A 139 -4.92 3.40 -16.03
C HIS A 139 -6.04 4.06 -16.83
N ILE A 140 -5.98 5.40 -16.97
CA ILE A 140 -6.97 6.18 -17.72
C ILE A 140 -6.90 5.88 -19.21
N ALA A 141 -5.70 5.81 -19.80
CA ALA A 141 -5.50 5.54 -21.20
C ALA A 141 -6.05 4.16 -21.59
N LYS A 142 -5.87 3.16 -20.73
CA LYS A 142 -6.41 1.81 -20.92
C LYS A 142 -7.88 1.67 -20.55
N LYS A 143 -8.51 2.71 -19.98
CA LYS A 143 -9.88 2.67 -19.44
C LYS A 143 -10.08 1.46 -18.49
N ALA A 144 -9.08 1.18 -17.69
CA ALA A 144 -9.06 0.03 -16.82
C ALA A 144 -9.90 0.27 -15.55
N ASP A 145 -10.56 -0.75 -15.05
CA ASP A 145 -11.19 -0.72 -13.71
C ASP A 145 -10.17 -0.93 -12.61
N PHE A 146 -9.11 -1.68 -12.92
CA PHE A 146 -8.04 -2.03 -11.98
C PHE A 146 -6.70 -2.11 -12.72
N THR A 147 -5.65 -1.53 -12.14
CA THR A 147 -4.28 -1.58 -12.70
C THR A 147 -3.33 -2.06 -11.61
N VAL A 148 -2.53 -3.05 -11.93
CA VAL A 148 -1.50 -3.60 -11.03
C VAL A 148 -0.13 -3.19 -11.55
N VAL A 149 0.72 -2.70 -10.64
CA VAL A 149 2.14 -2.52 -10.94
C VAL A 149 2.82 -3.87 -10.74
N THR A 150 3.56 -4.31 -11.72
CA THR A 150 4.27 -5.59 -11.70
C THR A 150 5.75 -5.39 -12.00
N THR A 151 6.54 -6.36 -11.63
CA THR A 151 7.93 -6.51 -12.06
C THR A 151 8.16 -7.93 -12.59
N ASP A 152 9.14 -8.10 -13.46
CA ASP A 152 9.47 -9.42 -13.97
C ASP A 152 10.07 -10.27 -12.84
N MET A 153 9.68 -11.53 -12.79
CA MET A 153 10.19 -12.50 -11.84
C MET A 153 11.57 -12.99 -12.31
N ASN A 154 12.54 -12.99 -11.40
CA ASN A 154 13.84 -13.57 -11.69
C ASN A 154 13.82 -15.08 -11.46
N GLU A 155 14.72 -15.83 -12.12
CA GLU A 155 14.84 -17.27 -11.96
C GLU A 155 15.09 -17.75 -10.51
N LYS A 156 15.62 -16.88 -9.67
CA LYS A 156 15.92 -17.15 -8.25
C LYS A 156 14.79 -16.79 -7.29
N ASP A 157 13.75 -16.16 -7.80
CA ASP A 157 12.63 -15.73 -6.97
C ASP A 157 11.73 -16.93 -6.65
N ASP A 158 11.31 -17.01 -5.41
CA ASP A 158 10.37 -18.02 -4.94
C ASP A 158 8.94 -17.54 -5.18
N PRO A 159 8.20 -18.14 -6.15
CA PRO A 159 6.86 -17.69 -6.50
C PRO A 159 5.85 -17.84 -5.35
N SER A 160 6.11 -18.73 -4.39
CA SER A 160 5.24 -18.91 -3.23
C SER A 160 5.16 -17.69 -2.29
N ARG A 161 5.94 -16.66 -2.59
CA ARG A 161 5.99 -15.41 -1.83
C ARG A 161 5.15 -14.27 -2.41
N PHE A 162 4.73 -14.40 -3.67
CA PHE A 162 4.15 -13.31 -4.45
C PHE A 162 2.81 -13.69 -5.07
N GLY A 163 2.03 -12.68 -5.40
CA GLY A 163 0.96 -12.83 -6.38
C GLY A 163 1.57 -12.83 -7.78
N ILE A 164 1.26 -13.83 -8.59
CA ILE A 164 1.78 -13.99 -9.93
C ILE A 164 0.72 -13.55 -10.94
N VAL A 165 1.13 -12.69 -11.85
CA VAL A 165 0.26 -12.11 -12.88
C VAL A 165 0.67 -12.61 -14.25
N SER A 166 -0.28 -13.02 -15.05
CA SER A 166 -0.11 -13.28 -16.48
C SER A 166 -0.86 -12.22 -17.29
N THR A 167 -0.23 -11.69 -18.31
CA THR A 167 -0.83 -10.67 -19.17
C THR A 167 -0.80 -11.10 -20.64
N ASP A 168 -1.72 -10.54 -21.43
CA ASP A 168 -1.63 -10.60 -22.88
C ASP A 168 -0.68 -9.52 -23.44
N MET A 169 -0.56 -9.45 -24.78
CA MET A 169 0.33 -8.50 -25.46
C MET A 169 -0.08 -7.04 -25.26
N ASP A 170 -1.34 -6.78 -24.90
CA ASP A 170 -1.85 -5.44 -24.59
C ASP A 170 -1.70 -5.05 -23.12
N GLY A 171 -1.13 -5.94 -22.30
CA GLY A 171 -0.95 -5.77 -20.86
C GLY A 171 -2.22 -6.01 -20.04
N ARG A 172 -3.24 -6.66 -20.62
CA ARG A 172 -4.45 -7.04 -19.91
C ARG A 172 -4.19 -8.30 -19.09
N ILE A 173 -4.58 -8.28 -17.81
CA ILE A 173 -4.43 -9.43 -16.92
C ILE A 173 -5.35 -10.56 -17.42
N THR A 174 -4.74 -11.71 -17.70
CA THR A 174 -5.44 -12.94 -18.14
C THR A 174 -5.54 -13.97 -17.04
N ASN A 175 -4.60 -13.96 -16.07
CA ASN A 175 -4.59 -14.86 -14.95
C ASN A 175 -3.90 -14.23 -13.74
N PHE A 176 -4.31 -14.66 -12.54
CA PHE A 176 -3.69 -14.30 -11.27
C PHE A 176 -3.60 -15.55 -10.37
N GLU A 177 -2.42 -15.78 -9.81
CA GLU A 177 -2.16 -16.90 -8.91
C GLU A 177 -1.58 -16.36 -7.60
N GLU A 178 -2.29 -16.57 -6.49
CA GLU A 178 -1.80 -16.16 -5.16
C GLU A 178 -0.83 -17.18 -4.61
N LYS A 179 0.44 -16.79 -4.47
CA LYS A 179 1.51 -17.59 -3.85
C LYS A 179 1.59 -19.05 -4.33
N PRO A 180 1.64 -19.29 -5.63
CA PRO A 180 1.67 -20.64 -6.17
C PRO A 180 3.00 -21.34 -5.85
N ILE A 181 2.97 -22.67 -5.68
CA ILE A 181 4.20 -23.47 -5.52
C ILE A 181 5.01 -23.45 -6.83
N GLN A 182 4.32 -23.48 -7.96
CA GLN A 182 4.88 -23.34 -9.31
C GLN A 182 4.11 -22.26 -10.06
N ALA A 183 4.80 -21.23 -10.50
CA ALA A 183 4.21 -20.16 -11.26
C ALA A 183 3.99 -20.53 -12.72
N LYS A 184 2.83 -20.14 -13.29
CA LYS A 184 2.58 -20.19 -14.72
C LYS A 184 2.85 -18.85 -15.41
N GLY A 185 2.75 -17.74 -14.65
CA GLY A 185 3.07 -16.39 -15.09
C GLY A 185 4.54 -16.03 -14.84
N GLN A 186 4.96 -14.91 -15.42
CA GLN A 186 6.34 -14.41 -15.34
C GLN A 186 6.44 -13.07 -14.59
N GLN A 187 5.33 -12.46 -14.20
CA GLN A 187 5.31 -11.17 -13.52
C GLN A 187 4.79 -11.32 -12.09
N VAL A 188 5.47 -10.67 -11.16
CA VAL A 188 5.06 -10.60 -9.77
C VAL A 188 4.37 -9.26 -9.49
N SER A 189 3.30 -9.28 -8.69
CA SER A 189 2.66 -8.06 -8.22
C SER A 189 3.58 -7.36 -7.21
N ALA A 190 3.79 -6.07 -7.40
CA ALA A 190 4.59 -5.23 -6.54
C ALA A 190 3.85 -4.85 -5.24
#